data_0da38ea243b369df46836accf471d15d
#
_entry.id   0da38ea243b369df46836accf471d15d
#
_cell.length_a   1.000
_cell.length_b   1.000
_cell.length_c   1.000
_cell.angle_alpha   90.00
_cell.angle_beta   90.00
_cell.angle_gamma   90.00
#
_symmetry.space_group_name_H-M   'P 1'
#
loop_
_entity.id
_entity.type
_entity.pdbx_description
1 polymer ?
#
loop_
_entity_poly.entity_id
_entity_poly.type
_entity_poly.pdbx_seq_one_letter_code
_entity_poly.pdbx_strand_id
1 'polypeptide(L)'
;MGEASDYVFLVYREEGRVMGYVCFGPRPLTSGAYDLYWIAVDPFVQGCGIGHALLARVETEVKDRKGYLLLIETSSTPSYAAARHLYESGGYRCEASIRDFYERGDHLQVFVKDLEQAPQQEALAVDRVPAIA
;
A
#
# COMPACT_ATOMS: atom_id res chain seq x y z
N MET A 1 -17.21 8.04 -12.73
CA MET A 1 -16.57 8.43 -13.15
C MET A 1 -15.23 8.07 -13.03
N GLY A 2 -14.63 7.36 -12.47
CA GLY A 2 -13.35 6.80 -12.50
C GLY A 2 -12.43 7.44 -13.50
N GLU A 3 -12.25 8.66 -13.36
CA GLU A 3 -11.36 9.32 -14.25
C GLU A 3 -9.95 8.97 -13.93
N ALA A 4 -9.07 9.15 -14.88
CA ALA A 4 -7.66 8.93 -14.66
C ALA A 4 -7.16 9.78 -13.50
N SER A 5 -7.79 10.92 -13.26
CA SER A 5 -7.38 11.79 -12.19
C SER A 5 -7.60 11.17 -10.81
N ASP A 6 -8.36 10.07 -10.75
CA ASP A 6 -8.57 9.39 -9.47
C ASP A 6 -7.35 8.56 -9.05
N TYR A 7 -6.43 8.31 -9.98
CA TYR A 7 -5.24 7.53 -9.65
C TYR A 7 -4.12 8.46 -9.25
N VAL A 8 -3.44 8.12 -8.15
CA VAL A 8 -2.32 8.90 -7.66
C VAL A 8 -1.08 8.03 -7.70
N PHE A 9 -0.01 8.55 -8.30
CA PHE A 9 1.26 7.84 -8.37
C PHE A 9 2.28 8.57 -7.53
N LEU A 10 3.04 7.83 -6.73
CA LEU A 10 4.15 8.37 -5.96
C LEU A 10 5.39 7.59 -6.32
N VAL A 11 6.52 8.27 -6.37
CA VAL A 11 7.78 7.69 -6.77
C VAL A 11 8.81 7.95 -5.69
N TYR A 12 9.57 6.91 -5.34
CA TYR A 12 10.71 7.07 -4.42
C TYR A 12 11.96 7.23 -5.28
N ARG A 13 12.66 8.33 -5.06
CA ARG A 13 13.81 8.66 -5.88
C ARG A 13 15.02 8.93 -5.03
N GLU A 14 16.17 8.44 -5.45
CA GLU A 14 17.44 8.75 -4.80
C GLU A 14 18.45 9.06 -5.86
N GLU A 15 19.12 10.21 -5.74
CA GLU A 15 20.15 10.61 -6.68
C GLU A 15 19.67 10.52 -8.12
N GLY A 16 18.45 10.95 -8.35
CA GLY A 16 17.91 10.96 -9.70
C GLY A 16 17.39 9.63 -10.20
N ARG A 17 17.55 8.55 -9.44
CA ARG A 17 17.08 7.24 -9.88
C ARG A 17 15.78 6.87 -9.17
N VAL A 18 14.86 6.31 -9.94
CA VAL A 18 13.61 5.82 -9.37
C VAL A 18 13.88 4.45 -8.77
N MET A 19 13.67 4.33 -7.46
CA MET A 19 13.90 3.08 -6.74
C MET A 19 12.61 2.33 -6.47
N GLY A 20 11.47 2.99 -6.60
CA GLY A 20 10.20 2.34 -6.39
C GLY A 20 9.06 3.28 -6.69
N TYR A 21 7.85 2.72 -6.76
CA TYR A 21 6.68 3.54 -6.99
C TYR A 21 5.45 2.85 -6.46
N VAL A 22 4.38 3.61 -6.31
CA VAL A 22 3.13 3.10 -5.80
C VAL A 22 1.99 3.85 -6.48
N CYS A 23 0.88 3.16 -6.65
CA CYS A 23 -0.32 3.74 -7.24
C CYS A 23 -1.50 3.45 -6.34
N PHE A 24 -2.30 4.47 -6.03
CA PHE A 24 -3.47 4.30 -5.18
C PHE A 24 -4.57 5.25 -5.64
N GLY A 25 -5.77 5.05 -5.13
CA GLY A 25 -6.89 5.94 -5.46
C GLY A 25 -8.11 5.61 -4.63
N PRO A 26 -9.12 6.45 -4.69
CA PRO A 26 -10.32 6.24 -3.87
C PRO A 26 -11.14 5.07 -4.39
N ARG A 27 -11.68 4.29 -3.47
CA ARG A 27 -12.58 3.20 -3.83
C ARG A 27 -13.94 3.80 -4.14
N PRO A 28 -14.50 3.56 -5.32
CA PRO A 28 -15.79 4.14 -5.68
C PRO A 28 -16.88 3.74 -4.69
N LEU A 29 -17.82 4.64 -4.50
CA LEU A 29 -19.01 4.41 -3.68
C LEU A 29 -18.72 4.27 -2.20
N THR A 30 -17.55 4.72 -1.75
CA THR A 30 -17.25 4.76 -0.32
C THR A 30 -16.97 6.18 0.10
N SER A 31 -17.09 6.44 1.39
CA SER A 31 -16.85 7.78 1.88
C SER A 31 -15.39 8.03 2.26
N GLY A 32 -14.59 6.98 2.42
CA GLY A 32 -13.21 7.19 2.84
C GLY A 32 -12.32 6.00 2.68
N ALA A 33 -12.71 5.01 1.86
CA ALA A 33 -11.86 3.86 1.59
C ALA A 33 -11.02 4.12 0.35
N TYR A 34 -9.76 3.75 0.41
CA TYR A 34 -8.83 3.89 -0.70
C TYR A 34 -8.22 2.54 -1.01
N ASP A 35 -7.89 2.34 -2.28
CA ASP A 35 -7.24 1.12 -2.74
C ASP A 35 -5.80 1.43 -3.08
N LEU A 36 -4.88 0.58 -2.62
CA LEU A 36 -3.54 0.60 -3.14
C LEU A 36 -3.52 -0.40 -4.29
N TYR A 37 -3.29 0.08 -5.49
CA TYR A 37 -3.40 -0.77 -6.67
C TYR A 37 -2.15 -1.59 -6.90
N TRP A 38 -0.98 -0.99 -6.73
CA TRP A 38 0.26 -1.74 -6.80
C TRP A 38 1.39 -0.93 -6.19
N ILE A 39 2.44 -1.66 -5.79
CA ILE A 39 3.64 -1.09 -5.24
C ILE A 39 4.79 -1.92 -5.77
N ALA A 40 5.83 -1.26 -6.21
CA ALA A 40 6.98 -1.95 -6.78
C ALA A 40 8.26 -1.28 -6.28
N VAL A 41 9.25 -2.10 -5.93
CA VAL A 41 10.55 -1.63 -5.47
C VAL A 41 11.60 -2.31 -6.31
N ASP A 42 12.60 -1.54 -6.75
CA ASP A 42 13.72 -2.07 -7.53
C ASP A 42 14.33 -3.27 -6.78
N PRO A 43 14.47 -4.42 -7.45
CA PRO A 43 14.98 -5.61 -6.78
C PRO A 43 16.35 -5.43 -6.13
N PHE A 44 17.17 -4.55 -6.68
CA PHE A 44 18.51 -4.36 -6.14
C PHE A 44 18.53 -3.58 -4.84
N VAL A 45 17.43 -2.95 -4.45
CA VAL A 45 17.36 -2.19 -3.22
C VAL A 45 16.24 -2.66 -2.31
N GLN A 46 15.72 -3.86 -2.55
CA GLN A 46 14.73 -4.41 -1.63
C GLN A 46 15.40 -4.72 -0.31
N GLY A 47 14.64 -4.59 0.76
CA GLY A 47 15.20 -4.76 2.09
C GLY A 47 15.76 -3.48 2.68
N CYS A 48 15.72 -2.37 1.94
CA CYS A 48 16.24 -1.09 2.43
C CYS A 48 15.15 -0.19 3.00
N GLY A 49 13.95 -0.70 3.19
CA GLY A 49 12.88 0.10 3.80
C GLY A 49 12.09 0.95 2.84
N ILE A 50 12.33 0.81 1.53
CA ILE A 50 11.64 1.65 0.55
C ILE A 50 10.16 1.31 0.48
N GLY A 51 9.81 0.02 0.55
CA GLY A 51 8.40 -0.38 0.54
C GLY A 51 7.65 0.20 1.72
N HIS A 52 8.24 0.17 2.89
CA HIS A 52 7.61 0.75 4.07
C HIS A 52 7.49 2.27 3.94
N ALA A 53 8.48 2.92 3.36
CA ALA A 53 8.41 4.37 3.16
C ALA A 53 7.30 4.73 2.20
N LEU A 54 7.15 3.95 1.13
CA LEU A 54 6.08 4.19 0.18
C LEU A 54 4.71 3.98 0.82
N LEU A 55 4.55 2.90 1.59
CA LEU A 55 3.29 2.67 2.29
C LEU A 55 2.96 3.80 3.25
N ALA A 56 3.95 4.23 4.02
CA ALA A 56 3.73 5.30 4.98
C ALA A 56 3.30 6.58 4.28
N ARG A 57 3.89 6.86 3.12
CA ARG A 57 3.52 8.06 2.39
C ARG A 57 2.10 7.96 1.83
N VAL A 58 1.71 6.78 1.34
CA VAL A 58 0.33 6.59 0.89
C VAL A 58 -0.64 6.85 2.03
N GLU A 59 -0.33 6.32 3.22
CA GLU A 59 -1.20 6.51 4.36
C GLU A 59 -1.37 7.99 4.70
N THR A 60 -0.27 8.74 4.64
CA THR A 60 -0.34 10.17 4.87
C THR A 60 -1.20 10.86 3.81
N GLU A 61 -1.00 10.47 2.55
CA GLU A 61 -1.77 11.08 1.46
C GLU A 61 -3.25 10.76 1.60
N VAL A 62 -3.59 9.54 1.99
CA VAL A 62 -4.99 9.17 2.17
C VAL A 62 -5.61 9.98 3.30
N LYS A 63 -4.90 10.13 4.41
CA LYS A 63 -5.41 10.91 5.52
C LYS A 63 -5.60 12.37 5.13
N ASP A 64 -4.67 12.91 4.35
CA ASP A 64 -4.80 14.29 3.89
C ASP A 64 -6.02 14.48 3.02
N ARG A 65 -6.45 13.41 2.35
CA ARG A 65 -7.64 13.44 1.51
C ARG A 65 -8.89 13.03 2.27
N LYS A 66 -8.80 12.96 3.60
CA LYS A 66 -9.93 12.61 4.48
C LYS A 66 -10.34 11.14 4.36
N GLY A 67 -9.45 10.30 3.84
CA GLY A 67 -9.68 8.88 3.86
C GLY A 67 -9.29 8.27 5.19
N TYR A 68 -9.87 7.11 5.51
CA TYR A 68 -9.56 6.47 6.77
C TYR A 68 -9.29 4.99 6.65
N LEU A 69 -9.44 4.43 5.47
CA LEU A 69 -9.26 3.00 5.29
C LEU A 69 -8.44 2.74 4.05
N LEU A 70 -7.42 1.90 4.16
CA LEU A 70 -6.61 1.54 3.00
C LEU A 70 -6.68 0.04 2.80
N LEU A 71 -7.04 -0.37 1.57
CA LEU A 71 -7.20 -1.76 1.19
C LEU A 71 -6.15 -2.16 0.17
N ILE A 72 -5.65 -3.38 0.29
CA ILE A 72 -4.68 -3.93 -0.66
C ILE A 72 -5.12 -5.33 -1.02
N GLU A 73 -5.40 -5.56 -2.30
CA GLU A 73 -5.77 -6.89 -2.78
C GLU A 73 -4.54 -7.56 -3.34
N THR A 74 -4.29 -8.80 -2.94
CA THR A 74 -3.08 -9.48 -3.34
C THR A 74 -3.33 -10.98 -3.48
N SER A 75 -2.40 -11.65 -4.14
CA SER A 75 -2.45 -13.07 -4.39
C SER A 75 -1.92 -13.84 -3.19
N SER A 76 -2.40 -15.06 -3.02
CA SER A 76 -1.92 -15.94 -1.94
C SER A 76 -0.72 -16.78 -2.35
N THR A 77 -0.26 -16.69 -3.60
CA THR A 77 0.82 -17.56 -4.06
C THR A 77 2.16 -17.17 -3.45
N PRO A 78 3.12 -18.09 -3.43
CA PRO A 78 4.42 -17.81 -2.84
C PRO A 78 5.16 -16.64 -3.47
N SER A 79 4.92 -16.35 -4.74
CA SER A 79 5.62 -15.25 -5.38
C SER A 79 5.20 -13.90 -4.81
N TYR A 80 4.09 -13.85 -4.06
CA TYR A 80 3.65 -12.63 -3.41
C TYR A 80 3.91 -12.63 -1.91
N ALA A 81 4.69 -13.61 -1.42
CA ALA A 81 4.92 -13.71 0.02
C ALA A 81 5.64 -12.48 0.58
N ALA A 82 6.60 -11.95 -0.16
CA ALA A 82 7.33 -10.77 0.31
C ALA A 82 6.38 -9.57 0.40
N ALA A 83 5.48 -9.43 -0.56
CA ALA A 83 4.51 -8.33 -0.53
C ALA A 83 3.58 -8.47 0.67
N ARG A 84 3.08 -9.68 0.91
CA ARG A 84 2.22 -9.90 2.06
C ARG A 84 2.93 -9.59 3.37
N HIS A 85 4.22 -9.98 3.44
CA HIS A 85 5.00 -9.69 4.64
C HIS A 85 5.15 -8.19 4.84
N LEU A 86 5.36 -7.46 3.76
CA LEU A 86 5.45 -6.00 3.84
C LEU A 86 4.16 -5.42 4.42
N TYR A 87 3.01 -5.89 3.95
CA TYR A 87 1.74 -5.37 4.43
C TYR A 87 1.54 -5.71 5.90
N GLU A 88 1.79 -6.96 6.28
CA GLU A 88 1.62 -7.38 7.66
C GLU A 88 2.54 -6.60 8.59
N SER A 89 3.79 -6.41 8.21
CA SER A 89 4.71 -5.69 9.06
C SER A 89 4.36 -4.20 9.11
N GLY A 90 3.60 -3.72 8.15
CA GLY A 90 3.10 -2.34 8.16
C GLY A 90 1.82 -2.15 8.92
N GLY A 91 1.31 -3.20 9.54
CA GLY A 91 0.11 -3.07 10.37
C GLY A 91 -1.19 -3.42 9.66
N TYR A 92 -1.11 -4.03 8.47
CA TYR A 92 -2.30 -4.45 7.74
C TYR A 92 -2.70 -5.85 8.17
N ARG A 93 -4.00 -6.10 8.16
CA ARG A 93 -4.53 -7.42 8.51
C ARG A 93 -5.33 -7.96 7.34
N CYS A 94 -5.25 -9.28 7.12
CA CYS A 94 -6.06 -9.91 6.09
C CYS A 94 -7.49 -10.02 6.61
N GLU A 95 -8.36 -9.21 6.05
CA GLU A 95 -9.75 -9.14 6.50
C GLU A 95 -10.66 -10.02 5.68
N ALA A 96 -10.26 -10.42 4.49
CA ALA A 96 -11.11 -11.23 3.63
C ALA A 96 -10.25 -12.05 2.69
N SER A 97 -10.79 -13.19 2.27
CA SER A 97 -10.12 -14.06 1.33
C SER A 97 -11.17 -14.74 0.46
N ILE A 98 -10.89 -14.82 -0.85
CA ILE A 98 -11.76 -15.52 -1.77
C ILE A 98 -10.95 -16.63 -2.42
N ARG A 99 -11.37 -17.88 -2.18
CA ARG A 99 -10.64 -19.03 -2.67
C ARG A 99 -10.70 -19.12 -4.19
N ASP A 100 -9.56 -19.42 -4.80
CA ASP A 100 -9.47 -19.67 -6.24
C ASP A 100 -9.90 -18.47 -7.09
N PHE A 101 -9.72 -17.27 -6.57
CA PHE A 101 -10.20 -16.06 -7.24
C PHE A 101 -9.45 -15.79 -8.54
N TYR A 102 -8.11 -15.81 -8.48
CA TYR A 102 -7.31 -15.52 -9.66
C TYR A 102 -7.21 -16.75 -10.56
N GLU A 103 -7.08 -17.91 -9.95
CA GLU A 103 -7.13 -19.20 -10.63
C GLU A 103 -7.09 -20.25 -9.54
N ARG A 104 -7.30 -21.51 -9.90
CA ARG A 104 -7.28 -22.57 -8.91
C ARG A 104 -5.95 -22.54 -8.16
N GLY A 105 -6.03 -22.46 -6.83
CA GLY A 105 -4.87 -22.41 -5.98
C GLY A 105 -4.33 -21.02 -5.72
N ASP A 106 -4.89 -20.02 -6.37
CA ASP A 106 -4.43 -18.63 -6.19
C ASP A 106 -5.61 -17.80 -5.67
N HIS A 107 -5.58 -17.55 -4.37
CA HIS A 107 -6.69 -16.90 -3.69
C HIS A 107 -6.50 -15.40 -3.61
N LEU A 108 -7.59 -14.67 -3.63
CA LEU A 108 -7.55 -13.24 -3.34
C LEU A 108 -7.47 -13.06 -1.84
N GLN A 109 -6.56 -12.22 -1.39
CA GLN A 109 -6.49 -11.82 0.01
C GLN A 109 -6.58 -10.31 0.07
N VAL A 110 -7.44 -9.80 0.94
CA VAL A 110 -7.64 -8.37 1.09
C VAL A 110 -7.07 -7.94 2.42
N PHE A 111 -6.02 -7.14 2.35
CA PHE A 111 -5.37 -6.60 3.54
C PHE A 111 -5.90 -5.20 3.78
N VAL A 112 -6.15 -4.86 5.04
CA VAL A 112 -6.82 -3.62 5.39
C VAL A 112 -6.14 -2.99 6.58
N LYS A 113 -6.01 -1.67 6.56
CA LYS A 113 -5.54 -0.91 7.71
C LYS A 113 -6.48 0.26 7.94
N ASP A 114 -6.95 0.39 9.18
CA ASP A 114 -7.78 1.51 9.60
C ASP A 114 -6.84 2.62 10.05
N LEU A 115 -6.77 3.68 9.29
CA LEU A 115 -5.79 4.72 9.53
C LEU A 115 -6.14 5.61 10.70
N GLU A 116 -7.40 5.64 11.08
CA GLU A 116 -7.81 6.46 12.21
C GLU A 116 -7.55 5.78 13.53
N GLN A 117 -7.42 4.46 13.51
CA GLN A 117 -7.17 3.72 14.72
C GLN A 117 -5.72 3.32 14.86
N ALA A 118 -4.87 3.92 14.05
CA ALA A 118 -3.46 3.61 14.11
C ALA A 118 -2.93 3.96 15.49
N PRO A 119 -2.12 3.11 16.07
CA PRO A 119 -1.58 3.39 17.39
C PRO A 119 -0.63 4.58 17.37
N GLN A 120 -0.47 5.18 18.53
CA GLN A 120 0.38 6.32 18.64
C GLN A 120 1.83 6.04 18.27
N GLN A 121 2.29 4.85 18.49
CA GLN A 121 3.69 4.58 18.17
C GLN A 121 3.96 4.77 16.69
N GLU A 122 2.94 4.74 15.87
CA GLU A 122 3.19 4.99 14.47
C GLU A 122 3.62 6.39 14.21
N ALA A 123 3.11 7.32 14.96
CA ALA A 123 3.54 8.68 14.80
C ALA A 123 5.02 8.83 15.09
N LEU A 124 5.55 7.96 15.94
CA LEU A 124 6.96 8.02 16.24
C LEU A 124 7.79 7.48 15.10
N ALA A 125 7.24 6.51 14.39
CA ALA A 125 8.05 5.83 13.40
C ALA A 125 8.09 6.53 12.08
N VAL A 126 7.15 7.40 11.82
CA VAL A 126 7.04 7.91 10.48
C VAL A 126 7.61 9.25 10.22
N ASP A 127 8.35 9.77 11.12
CA ASP A 127 8.72 11.12 10.95
C ASP A 127 9.66 11.37 9.81
N ARG A 128 10.32 10.42 9.29
CA ARG A 128 11.27 10.69 8.23
C ARG A 128 10.99 9.81 7.05
N VAL A 129 10.16 10.28 6.18
CA VAL A 129 9.94 9.58 4.94
C VAL A 129 10.94 10.12 3.93
N PRO A 130 11.73 9.24 3.30
CA PRO A 130 12.69 9.71 2.31
C PRO A 130 12.00 10.36 1.14
N ALA A 131 12.78 10.98 0.27
CA ALA A 131 12.26 11.74 -0.84
C ALA A 131 11.33 10.90 -1.70
N ILE A 132 10.10 11.35 -1.83
CA ILE A 132 9.10 10.70 -2.66
C ILE A 132 8.51 11.75 -3.57
N ALA A 133 8.51 11.51 -4.85
CA ALA A 133 8.04 12.50 -5.81
C ALA A 133 6.62 12.20 -6.27
#